data_8f49f2290b551757ff751a7b3b68cf44
#
_entry.id   8f49f2290b551757ff751a7b3b68cf44
#
_cell.length_a   1.000
_cell.length_b   1.000
_cell.length_c   1.000
_cell.angle_alpha   90.00
_cell.angle_beta   90.00
_cell.angle_gamma   90.00
#
_symmetry.space_group_name_H-M   'P 1'
#
loop_
_entity.id
_entity.type
_entity.pdbx_description
1 polymer ?
#
loop_
_entity_poly.entity_id
_entity_poly.type
_entity_poly.pdbx_seq_one_letter_code
_entity_poly.pdbx_strand_id
1 'polypeptide(L)'
;MPSQLDSLRRASVVVADTGDIDAVARWKPQDTTTNPSLLLAAAQDPRYQDVVRGALASDVESTVERLFVAFGCRILQHIPGRVSTEVDARLSFDTEASVAKARRFIALYEAAGVRRERILVKLAATWEGIRAAERLEREGIHCNLTLLFSFAQAVAAAEAGVTLDRKSTRLNSSHT
;
A
#
# COMPACT_ATOMS: atom_id res chain seq x y z
N MET A 1 0.34 -31.81 -12.25
CA MET A 1 1.56 -30.97 -12.38
C MET A 1 1.33 -29.70 -11.56
N PRO A 2 2.34 -29.16 -10.86
CA PRO A 2 2.20 -27.88 -10.17
C PRO A 2 1.92 -26.76 -11.17
N SER A 3 1.05 -25.82 -10.80
CA SER A 3 0.76 -24.65 -11.62
C SER A 3 1.96 -23.69 -11.69
N GLN A 4 1.94 -22.75 -12.63
CA GLN A 4 2.94 -21.67 -12.70
C GLN A 4 2.96 -20.86 -11.41
N LEU A 5 1.79 -20.62 -10.81
CA LEU A 5 1.67 -19.90 -9.54
C LEU A 5 2.32 -20.68 -8.38
N ASP A 6 2.15 -22.01 -8.33
CA ASP A 6 2.81 -22.84 -7.30
C ASP A 6 4.33 -22.81 -7.45
N SER A 7 4.82 -22.76 -8.69
CA SER A 7 6.26 -22.63 -8.95
C SER A 7 6.78 -21.26 -8.51
N LEU A 8 6.05 -20.18 -8.79
CA LEU A 8 6.38 -18.83 -8.36
C LEU A 8 6.42 -18.72 -6.83
N ARG A 9 5.40 -19.27 -6.13
CA ARG A 9 5.34 -19.28 -4.66
C ARG A 9 6.49 -19.99 -3.99
N ARG A 10 7.09 -21.01 -4.64
CA ARG A 10 8.29 -21.69 -4.14
C ARG A 10 9.56 -20.87 -4.32
N ALA A 11 9.59 -19.99 -5.32
CA ALA A 11 10.77 -19.21 -5.67
C ALA A 11 10.78 -17.81 -5.08
N SER A 12 9.60 -17.27 -4.72
CA SER A 12 9.49 -15.86 -4.26
C SER A 12 8.21 -15.62 -3.45
N VAL A 13 8.16 -14.46 -2.78
CA VAL A 13 6.94 -13.96 -2.14
C VAL A 13 6.03 -13.35 -3.22
N VAL A 14 4.81 -13.87 -3.33
CA VAL A 14 3.82 -13.35 -4.29
C VAL A 14 3.05 -12.19 -3.67
N VAL A 15 3.17 -11.03 -4.27
CA VAL A 15 2.45 -9.81 -3.88
C VAL A 15 1.48 -9.44 -5.00
N ALA A 16 0.20 -9.24 -4.68
CA ALA A 16 -0.79 -8.77 -5.66
C ALA A 16 -0.91 -7.25 -5.64
N ASP A 17 -0.97 -6.64 -6.82
CA ASP A 17 -1.20 -5.21 -7.02
C ASP A 17 -2.63 -5.02 -7.53
N THR A 18 -3.60 -4.90 -6.61
CA THR A 18 -5.02 -4.85 -6.96
C THR A 18 -5.88 -4.29 -5.83
N GLY A 19 -7.01 -3.65 -6.21
CA GLY A 19 -8.11 -3.32 -5.29
C GLY A 19 -9.28 -4.33 -5.36
N ASP A 20 -9.22 -5.33 -6.24
CA ASP A 20 -10.26 -6.37 -6.39
C ASP A 20 -10.12 -7.41 -5.29
N ILE A 21 -11.02 -7.34 -4.29
CA ILE A 21 -11.03 -8.22 -3.12
C ILE A 21 -11.30 -9.68 -3.53
N ASP A 22 -12.16 -9.91 -4.52
CA ASP A 22 -12.48 -11.27 -4.98
C ASP A 22 -11.28 -11.93 -5.67
N ALA A 23 -10.51 -11.15 -6.44
CA ALA A 23 -9.25 -11.62 -7.01
C ALA A 23 -8.23 -11.98 -5.91
N VAL A 24 -8.13 -11.16 -4.86
CA VAL A 24 -7.27 -11.45 -3.70
C VAL A 24 -7.73 -12.73 -2.99
N ALA A 25 -9.03 -12.89 -2.74
CA ALA A 25 -9.61 -14.09 -2.11
C ALA A 25 -9.36 -15.36 -2.94
N ARG A 26 -9.43 -15.24 -4.26
CA ARG A 26 -9.19 -16.35 -5.21
C ARG A 26 -7.72 -16.77 -5.25
N TRP A 27 -6.81 -15.80 -5.39
CA TRP A 27 -5.41 -16.09 -5.65
C TRP A 27 -4.56 -16.18 -4.38
N LYS A 28 -5.05 -15.68 -3.24
CA LYS A 28 -4.41 -15.75 -1.91
C LYS A 28 -2.91 -15.41 -1.97
N PRO A 29 -2.56 -14.19 -2.38
CA PRO A 29 -1.16 -13.74 -2.34
C PRO A 29 -0.66 -13.66 -0.90
N GLN A 30 0.66 -13.57 -0.71
CA GLN A 30 1.23 -13.34 0.62
C GLN A 30 0.88 -11.94 1.13
N ASP A 31 1.14 -10.92 0.31
CA ASP A 31 0.88 -9.53 0.58
C ASP A 31 0.07 -8.90 -0.57
N THR A 32 -0.50 -7.74 -0.32
CA THR A 32 -1.22 -6.96 -1.35
C THR A 32 -0.77 -5.50 -1.30
N THR A 33 -0.61 -4.89 -2.46
CA THR A 33 -0.40 -3.45 -2.57
C THR A 33 -1.58 -2.82 -3.30
N THR A 34 -1.98 -1.64 -2.85
CA THR A 34 -3.02 -0.84 -3.48
C THR A 34 -2.48 0.53 -3.88
N ASN A 35 -3.27 1.27 -4.61
CA ASN A 35 -3.05 2.69 -4.90
C ASN A 35 -4.39 3.39 -5.10
N PRO A 36 -4.43 4.74 -5.11
CA PRO A 36 -5.69 5.49 -5.24
C PRO A 36 -6.51 5.11 -6.47
N SER A 37 -5.88 4.87 -7.62
CA SER A 37 -6.60 4.52 -8.86
C SER A 37 -7.26 3.13 -8.78
N LEU A 38 -6.57 2.15 -8.20
CA LEU A 38 -7.13 0.81 -7.99
C LEU A 38 -8.30 0.84 -7.02
N LEU A 39 -8.18 1.64 -5.93
CA LEU A 39 -9.26 1.79 -4.96
C LEU A 39 -10.44 2.58 -5.51
N LEU A 40 -10.21 3.58 -6.37
CA LEU A 40 -11.27 4.28 -7.06
C LEU A 40 -12.05 3.34 -7.98
N ALA A 41 -11.35 2.51 -8.76
CA ALA A 41 -12.00 1.50 -9.62
C ALA A 41 -12.81 0.50 -8.79
N ALA A 42 -12.26 0.01 -7.67
CA ALA A 42 -12.96 -0.89 -6.76
C ALA A 42 -14.19 -0.20 -6.12
N ALA A 43 -14.08 1.06 -5.72
CA ALA A 43 -15.19 1.82 -5.13
C ALA A 43 -16.36 2.05 -6.12
N GLN A 44 -16.10 2.03 -7.41
CA GLN A 44 -17.13 2.12 -8.46
C GLN A 44 -17.81 0.78 -8.74
N ASP A 45 -17.23 -0.33 -8.29
CA ASP A 45 -17.78 -1.66 -8.50
C ASP A 45 -19.01 -1.89 -7.59
N PRO A 46 -20.17 -2.30 -8.14
CA PRO A 46 -21.37 -2.60 -7.36
C PRO A 46 -21.16 -3.63 -6.23
N ARG A 47 -20.21 -4.54 -6.39
CA ARG A 47 -19.90 -5.58 -5.40
C ARG A 47 -19.39 -5.02 -4.06
N TYR A 48 -18.82 -3.81 -4.05
CA TYR A 48 -18.16 -3.21 -2.87
C TYR A 48 -18.89 -1.97 -2.34
N GLN A 49 -20.15 -1.77 -2.73
CA GLN A 49 -20.94 -0.61 -2.28
C GLN A 49 -21.22 -0.62 -0.76
N ASP A 50 -21.18 -1.77 -0.12
CA ASP A 50 -21.25 -1.89 1.34
C ASP A 50 -20.00 -1.26 2.00
N VAL A 51 -18.82 -1.51 1.45
CA VAL A 51 -17.55 -0.91 1.91
C VAL A 51 -17.58 0.60 1.74
N VAL A 52 -18.04 1.07 0.58
CA VAL A 52 -18.13 2.51 0.28
C VAL A 52 -19.08 3.21 1.27
N ARG A 53 -20.29 2.67 1.45
CA ARG A 53 -21.28 3.26 2.38
C ARG A 53 -20.77 3.28 3.82
N GLY A 54 -20.06 2.24 4.26
CA GLY A 54 -19.49 2.17 5.61
C GLY A 54 -18.34 3.15 5.86
N ALA A 55 -17.70 3.65 4.79
CA ALA A 55 -16.58 4.59 4.88
C ALA A 55 -17.01 6.06 4.90
N LEU A 56 -18.28 6.39 4.59
CA LEU A 56 -18.75 7.77 4.53
C LEU A 56 -18.51 8.52 5.85
N ALA A 57 -18.04 9.75 5.74
CA ALA A 57 -17.76 10.66 6.85
C ALA A 57 -18.32 12.05 6.55
N SER A 58 -18.16 12.98 7.50
CA SER A 58 -18.69 14.34 7.39
C SER A 58 -17.98 15.18 6.32
N ASP A 59 -16.77 14.81 5.95
CA ASP A 59 -15.95 15.50 4.94
C ASP A 59 -15.30 14.51 3.96
N VAL A 60 -14.89 15.04 2.81
CA VAL A 60 -14.33 14.24 1.71
C VAL A 60 -13.01 13.59 2.10
N GLU A 61 -12.13 14.33 2.78
CA GLU A 61 -10.79 13.81 3.13
C GLU A 61 -10.91 12.62 4.09
N SER A 62 -11.70 12.75 5.15
CA SER A 62 -11.97 11.65 6.09
C SER A 62 -12.68 10.48 5.42
N THR A 63 -13.56 10.73 4.46
CA THR A 63 -14.21 9.67 3.67
C THR A 63 -13.18 8.89 2.85
N VAL A 64 -12.26 9.56 2.16
CA VAL A 64 -11.21 8.90 1.38
C VAL A 64 -10.29 8.07 2.27
N GLU A 65 -9.86 8.61 3.41
CA GLU A 65 -9.02 7.88 4.37
C GLU A 65 -9.71 6.62 4.88
N ARG A 66 -10.97 6.75 5.31
CA ARG A 66 -11.77 5.61 5.78
C ARG A 66 -12.01 4.58 4.68
N LEU A 67 -12.21 5.02 3.44
CA LEU A 67 -12.39 4.14 2.29
C LEU A 67 -11.12 3.30 2.07
N PHE A 68 -9.95 3.91 2.08
CA PHE A 68 -8.68 3.20 1.92
C PHE A 68 -8.47 2.17 3.03
N VAL A 69 -8.75 2.54 4.26
CA VAL A 69 -8.65 1.64 5.42
C VAL A 69 -9.69 0.52 5.33
N ALA A 70 -10.94 0.81 4.94
CA ALA A 70 -11.99 -0.19 4.82
C ALA A 70 -11.66 -1.25 3.76
N PHE A 71 -11.17 -0.84 2.58
CA PHE A 71 -10.67 -1.78 1.57
C PHE A 71 -9.47 -2.58 2.08
N GLY A 72 -8.52 -1.93 2.74
CA GLY A 72 -7.37 -2.60 3.35
C GLY A 72 -7.79 -3.65 4.37
N CYS A 73 -8.73 -3.34 5.26
CA CYS A 73 -9.27 -4.29 6.24
C CYS A 73 -9.94 -5.50 5.57
N ARG A 74 -10.70 -5.28 4.50
CA ARG A 74 -11.34 -6.38 3.74
C ARG A 74 -10.31 -7.26 3.05
N ILE A 75 -9.28 -6.67 2.44
CA ILE A 75 -8.17 -7.41 1.82
C ILE A 75 -7.44 -8.27 2.85
N LEU A 76 -7.15 -7.72 4.04
CA LEU A 76 -6.45 -8.42 5.12
C LEU A 76 -7.16 -9.66 5.67
N GLN A 77 -8.47 -9.81 5.42
CA GLN A 77 -9.21 -11.02 5.74
C GLN A 77 -8.83 -12.20 4.84
N HIS A 78 -8.25 -11.95 3.68
CA HIS A 78 -7.96 -12.95 2.65
C HIS A 78 -6.46 -13.26 2.48
N ILE A 79 -5.58 -12.48 3.11
CA ILE A 79 -4.12 -12.65 3.00
C ILE A 79 -3.48 -12.86 4.37
N PRO A 80 -2.40 -13.66 4.46
CA PRO A 80 -1.70 -13.86 5.74
C PRO A 80 -0.77 -12.70 6.10
N GLY A 81 -0.27 -11.96 5.12
CA GLY A 81 0.74 -10.92 5.29
C GLY A 81 0.18 -9.51 5.42
N ARG A 82 0.69 -8.57 4.64
CA ARG A 82 0.48 -7.13 4.80
C ARG A 82 -0.24 -6.51 3.62
N VAL A 83 -0.95 -5.40 3.89
CA VAL A 83 -1.50 -4.53 2.84
C VAL A 83 -0.75 -3.21 2.80
N SER A 84 -0.43 -2.71 1.60
CA SER A 84 0.12 -1.37 1.42
C SER A 84 -0.99 -0.37 1.15
N THR A 85 -1.04 0.71 1.95
CA THR A 85 -1.97 1.84 1.80
C THR A 85 -1.19 3.10 1.46
N GLU A 86 -1.51 3.73 0.33
CA GLU A 86 -0.72 4.83 -0.22
C GLU A 86 -1.15 6.19 0.32
N VAL A 87 -0.17 6.99 0.74
CA VAL A 87 -0.34 8.40 1.09
C VAL A 87 -0.59 9.21 -0.18
N ASP A 88 -1.40 10.25 -0.06
CA ASP A 88 -1.75 11.14 -1.17
C ASP A 88 -0.49 11.67 -1.88
N ALA A 89 -0.43 11.50 -3.19
CA ALA A 89 0.71 11.91 -4.01
C ALA A 89 1.01 13.41 -3.92
N ARG A 90 0.03 14.24 -3.57
CA ARG A 90 0.22 15.69 -3.35
C ARG A 90 1.14 15.99 -2.17
N LEU A 91 1.35 15.04 -1.26
CA LEU A 91 2.23 15.15 -0.09
C LEU A 91 3.65 14.65 -0.37
N SER A 92 3.95 14.21 -1.60
CA SER A 92 5.23 13.57 -1.95
C SER A 92 6.47 14.43 -1.67
N PHE A 93 6.33 15.75 -1.60
CA PHE A 93 7.41 16.71 -1.33
C PHE A 93 7.24 17.41 0.04
N ASP A 94 6.43 16.83 0.94
CA ASP A 94 6.23 17.33 2.29
C ASP A 94 6.40 16.19 3.30
N THR A 95 7.54 16.16 3.96
CA THR A 95 7.90 15.15 4.95
C THR A 95 6.94 15.15 6.15
N GLU A 96 6.62 16.32 6.69
CA GLU A 96 5.79 16.43 7.89
C GLU A 96 4.34 16.01 7.61
N ALA A 97 3.77 16.47 6.50
CA ALA A 97 2.43 16.09 6.09
C ALA A 97 2.35 14.58 5.76
N SER A 98 3.38 14.01 5.11
CA SER A 98 3.48 12.58 4.84
C SER A 98 3.51 11.74 6.11
N VAL A 99 4.32 12.13 7.11
CA VAL A 99 4.37 11.47 8.42
C VAL A 99 3.03 11.57 9.15
N ALA A 100 2.42 12.75 9.17
CA ALA A 100 1.12 12.95 9.81
C ALA A 100 0.03 12.08 9.17
N LYS A 101 -0.02 12.01 7.83
CA LYS A 101 -0.97 11.16 7.09
C LYS A 101 -0.73 9.67 7.35
N ALA A 102 0.52 9.23 7.38
CA ALA A 102 0.88 7.85 7.70
C ALA A 102 0.40 7.43 9.10
N ARG A 103 0.68 8.25 10.11
CA ARG A 103 0.21 8.03 11.49
C ARG A 103 -1.31 7.99 11.56
N ARG A 104 -1.99 8.83 10.78
CA ARG A 104 -3.45 8.84 10.68
C ARG A 104 -3.99 7.53 10.13
N PHE A 105 -3.40 6.99 9.07
CA PHE A 105 -3.78 5.67 8.55
C PHE A 105 -3.59 4.57 9.59
N ILE A 106 -2.45 4.53 10.27
CA ILE A 106 -2.18 3.52 11.31
C ILE A 106 -3.24 3.61 12.42
N ALA A 107 -3.55 4.82 12.91
CA ALA A 107 -4.57 5.02 13.93
C ALA A 107 -5.96 4.53 13.47
N LEU A 108 -6.33 4.74 12.21
CA LEU A 108 -7.59 4.25 11.65
C LEU A 108 -7.62 2.71 11.54
N TYR A 109 -6.51 2.08 11.13
CA TYR A 109 -6.39 0.63 11.12
C TYR A 109 -6.46 0.03 12.51
N GLU A 110 -5.76 0.61 13.49
CA GLU A 110 -5.78 0.16 14.88
C GLU A 110 -7.18 0.31 15.50
N ALA A 111 -7.89 1.40 15.21
CA ALA A 111 -9.29 1.59 15.60
C ALA A 111 -10.24 0.56 14.97
N ALA A 112 -9.89 0.03 13.78
CA ALA A 112 -10.59 -1.07 13.12
C ALA A 112 -10.14 -2.46 13.61
N GLY A 113 -9.28 -2.56 14.64
CA GLY A 113 -8.78 -3.82 15.20
C GLY A 113 -7.66 -4.48 14.40
N VAL A 114 -7.04 -3.77 13.46
CA VAL A 114 -5.90 -4.26 12.68
C VAL A 114 -4.59 -3.77 13.30
N ARG A 115 -3.68 -4.69 13.59
CA ARG A 115 -2.37 -4.36 14.14
C ARG A 115 -1.47 -3.70 13.07
N ARG A 116 -0.65 -2.72 13.47
CA ARG A 116 0.24 -1.96 12.57
C ARG A 116 1.23 -2.82 11.78
N GLU A 117 1.65 -3.97 12.33
CA GLU A 117 2.58 -4.89 11.65
C GLU A 117 1.97 -5.52 10.39
N ARG A 118 0.64 -5.42 10.23
CA ARG A 118 -0.09 -5.88 9.03
C ARG A 118 -0.19 -4.80 7.95
N ILE A 119 0.36 -3.61 8.20
CA ILE A 119 0.24 -2.44 7.32
C ILE A 119 1.62 -2.04 6.82
N LEU A 120 1.69 -1.70 5.53
CA LEU A 120 2.79 -0.94 4.95
C LEU A 120 2.24 0.41 4.49
N VAL A 121 2.77 1.49 5.02
CA VAL A 121 2.44 2.82 4.51
C VAL A 121 3.23 3.05 3.22
N LYS A 122 2.52 3.27 2.11
CA LYS A 122 3.14 3.45 0.81
C LYS A 122 3.38 4.93 0.54
N LEU A 123 4.64 5.28 0.26
CA LEU A 123 5.14 6.64 0.05
C LEU A 123 5.92 6.72 -1.27
N ALA A 124 5.91 7.89 -1.91
CA ALA A 124 6.78 8.13 -3.06
C ALA A 124 8.25 8.20 -2.63
N ALA A 125 9.16 7.63 -3.43
CA ALA A 125 10.61 7.66 -3.17
C ALA A 125 11.25 9.01 -3.58
N THR A 126 10.61 10.13 -3.22
CA THR A 126 11.22 11.46 -3.21
C THR A 126 12.18 11.56 -2.02
N TRP A 127 13.01 12.60 -1.98
CA TRP A 127 13.86 12.83 -0.81
C TRP A 127 13.02 12.97 0.47
N GLU A 128 11.97 13.77 0.40
CA GLU A 128 11.04 14.03 1.51
C GLU A 128 10.29 12.75 1.94
N GLY A 129 9.87 11.93 0.97
CA GLY A 129 9.22 10.65 1.24
C GLY A 129 10.17 9.63 1.89
N ILE A 130 11.44 9.58 1.49
CA ILE A 130 12.46 8.73 2.12
C ILE A 130 12.72 9.19 3.56
N ARG A 131 12.82 10.52 3.82
CA ARG A 131 12.96 11.06 5.17
C ARG A 131 11.73 10.77 6.05
N ALA A 132 10.53 10.84 5.46
CA ALA A 132 9.30 10.45 6.15
C ALA A 132 9.33 8.95 6.52
N ALA A 133 9.71 8.09 5.59
CA ALA A 133 9.81 6.66 5.82
C ALA A 133 10.83 6.31 6.92
N GLU A 134 12.01 6.94 6.93
CA GLU A 134 13.02 6.75 7.98
C GLU A 134 12.46 7.05 9.38
N ARG A 135 11.69 8.11 9.54
CA ARG A 135 11.06 8.46 10.83
C ARG A 135 10.01 7.44 11.21
N LEU A 136 9.16 7.05 10.27
CA LEU A 136 8.07 6.09 10.50
C LEU A 136 8.60 4.70 10.87
N GLU A 137 9.66 4.22 10.20
CA GLU A 137 10.28 2.93 10.53
C GLU A 137 10.84 2.92 11.95
N ARG A 138 11.44 4.02 12.42
CA ARG A 138 11.90 4.17 13.82
C ARG A 138 10.74 4.16 14.82
N GLU A 139 9.53 4.48 14.38
CA GLU A 139 8.30 4.43 15.20
C GLU A 139 7.60 3.07 15.13
N GLY A 140 8.17 2.09 14.39
CA GLY A 140 7.56 0.78 14.15
C GLY A 140 6.41 0.83 13.17
N ILE A 141 6.35 1.86 12.32
CA ILE A 141 5.42 1.98 11.20
C ILE A 141 6.17 1.62 9.92
N HIS A 142 5.90 0.44 9.39
CA HIS A 142 6.59 -0.08 8.23
C HIS A 142 6.15 0.61 6.94
N CYS A 143 7.12 0.87 6.07
CA CYS A 143 6.92 1.61 4.83
C CYS A 143 7.20 0.78 3.57
N ASN A 144 6.48 1.12 2.50
CA ASN A 144 6.71 0.65 1.14
C ASN A 144 7.01 1.86 0.25
N LEU A 145 8.26 2.05 -0.17
CA LEU A 145 8.62 3.13 -1.08
C LEU A 145 8.30 2.75 -2.53
N THR A 146 7.52 3.60 -3.19
CA THR A 146 7.17 3.46 -4.61
C THR A 146 7.81 4.54 -5.47
N LEU A 147 7.76 4.39 -6.80
CA LEU A 147 8.38 5.32 -7.77
C LEU A 147 9.91 5.39 -7.62
N LEU A 148 10.52 4.25 -7.39
CA LEU A 148 11.96 4.11 -7.25
C LEU A 148 12.55 3.79 -8.63
N PHE A 149 13.22 4.77 -9.24
CA PHE A 149 13.70 4.70 -10.62
C PHE A 149 15.22 4.79 -10.75
N SER A 150 15.93 5.11 -9.67
CA SER A 150 17.38 5.30 -9.71
C SER A 150 18.10 4.52 -8.62
N PHE A 151 19.38 4.25 -8.87
CA PHE A 151 20.26 3.63 -7.88
C PHE A 151 20.44 4.52 -6.65
N ALA A 152 20.50 5.85 -6.82
CA ALA A 152 20.61 6.77 -5.70
C ALA A 152 19.40 6.71 -4.76
N GLN A 153 18.19 6.61 -5.32
CA GLN A 153 16.99 6.40 -4.51
C GLN A 153 17.04 5.06 -3.77
N ALA A 154 17.52 3.99 -4.41
CA ALA A 154 17.63 2.67 -3.77
C ALA A 154 18.61 2.70 -2.58
N VAL A 155 19.76 3.36 -2.74
CA VAL A 155 20.74 3.53 -1.66
C VAL A 155 20.12 4.32 -0.50
N ALA A 156 19.51 5.46 -0.76
CA ALA A 156 18.90 6.29 0.25
C ALA A 156 17.73 5.58 0.99
N ALA A 157 16.92 4.78 0.27
CA ALA A 157 15.88 3.97 0.87
C ALA A 157 16.45 2.87 1.79
N ALA A 158 17.54 2.21 1.37
CA ALA A 158 18.21 1.21 2.18
C ALA A 158 18.84 1.82 3.45
N GLU A 159 19.49 2.98 3.33
CA GLU A 159 20.05 3.71 4.48
C GLU A 159 18.97 4.18 5.46
N ALA A 160 17.79 4.53 4.95
CA ALA A 160 16.61 4.87 5.76
C ALA A 160 15.98 3.66 6.47
N GLY A 161 16.44 2.43 6.20
CA GLY A 161 15.95 1.21 6.83
C GLY A 161 14.53 0.83 6.42
N VAL A 162 14.12 1.18 5.20
CA VAL A 162 12.76 0.96 4.71
C VAL A 162 12.47 -0.54 4.54
N THR A 163 11.32 -0.97 5.03
CA THR A 163 10.91 -2.39 5.01
C THR A 163 10.75 -2.94 3.59
N LEU A 164 10.20 -2.16 2.66
CA LEU A 164 9.96 -2.58 1.27
C LEU A 164 10.19 -1.42 0.32
N ASP A 165 10.94 -1.66 -0.74
CA ASP A 165 11.03 -0.77 -1.89
C ASP A 165 10.42 -1.43 -3.13
N ARG A 166 9.68 -0.67 -3.91
CA ARG A 166 9.09 -1.12 -5.16
C ARG A 166 9.76 -0.42 -6.34
N LYS A 167 10.64 -1.15 -7.01
CA LYS A 167 11.19 -0.74 -8.29
C LYS A 167 10.12 -0.87 -9.37
N SER A 168 9.84 0.22 -10.09
CA SER A 168 9.00 0.14 -11.27
C SER A 168 9.79 -0.53 -12.40
N THR A 169 9.46 -1.77 -12.73
CA THR A 169 9.98 -2.47 -13.91
C THR A 169 9.26 -2.06 -15.21
N ARG A 170 8.60 -0.93 -15.24
CA ARG A 170 8.13 -0.33 -16.50
C ARG A 170 9.31 0.24 -17.29
N LEU A 171 10.31 -0.60 -17.50
CA LEU A 171 11.35 -0.37 -18.49
C LEU A 171 10.83 -0.87 -19.83
N ASN A 172 10.46 0.09 -20.69
CA ASN A 172 10.50 -0.04 -22.14
C ASN A 172 9.65 -1.14 -22.79
N SER A 173 8.33 -0.99 -22.78
CA SER A 173 7.52 -1.51 -23.89
C SER A 173 7.37 -0.52 -25.07
N SER A 174 8.24 0.48 -25.16
CA SER A 174 8.15 1.53 -26.21
C SER A 174 9.39 1.63 -27.11
N HIS A 175 10.19 0.56 -27.21
CA HIS A 175 11.24 0.47 -28.23
C HIS A 175 11.11 -0.85 -28.99
N THR A 176 10.11 -0.92 -29.83
CA THR A 176 10.09 -1.68 -31.09
C THR A 176 9.24 -0.89 -32.07
#